data_ef783d2fa1661d987811018cadee8c1f
#
_entry.id   ef783d2fa1661d987811018cadee8c1f
#
_cell.length_a   1.000
_cell.length_b   1.000
_cell.length_c   1.000
_cell.angle_alpha   90.00
_cell.angle_beta   90.00
_cell.angle_gamma   90.00
#
_symmetry.space_group_name_H-M   'P 1'
#
loop_
_entity.id
_entity.type
_entity.pdbx_description
1 polymer ?
#
loop_
_entity_poly.entity_id
_entity_poly.type
_entity_poly.pdbx_seq_one_letter_code
_entity_poly.pdbx_strand_id
1 'polypeptide(L)'
;LKTLNQLPYYKQNFPKSLGREWINSEFWPITRDFPNVKNEDLMKTFADHIAGQIAKSIDLLSGNAGEGRKMLVTGGGAYNETLIELIQTHSDIEVIVPQDSLLIEYKEALLFAYLGCLRISNLNNCLGSATGAKNDNIGGALYGDFSKITNHVL
;
A
#
# COMPACT_ATOMS: atom_id res chain seq x y z
N LEU A 1 0.99 -13.80 -17.28
CA LEU A 1 0.53 -13.95 -15.90
C LEU A 1 1.34 -15.00 -15.13
N LYS A 2 1.51 -16.26 -15.64
CA LYS A 2 2.28 -17.29 -14.93
C LYS A 2 3.69 -16.85 -14.57
N THR A 3 4.43 -16.27 -15.49
CA THR A 3 5.81 -15.78 -15.30
C THR A 3 5.89 -14.71 -14.22
N LEU A 4 4.98 -13.74 -14.23
CA LEU A 4 4.87 -12.69 -13.23
C LEU A 4 4.64 -13.27 -11.82
N ASN A 5 3.73 -14.24 -11.71
CA ASN A 5 3.42 -14.89 -10.44
C ASN A 5 4.56 -15.74 -9.87
N GLN A 6 5.57 -16.06 -10.67
CA GLN A 6 6.73 -16.85 -10.26
C GLN A 6 7.93 -16.01 -9.80
N LEU A 7 7.85 -14.67 -9.92
CA LEU A 7 8.94 -13.78 -9.51
C LEU A 7 9.31 -14.03 -8.04
N PRO A 8 10.61 -14.08 -7.72
CA PRO A 8 11.13 -14.44 -6.39
C PRO A 8 10.58 -13.55 -5.27
N TYR A 9 10.31 -12.28 -5.57
CA TYR A 9 9.74 -11.32 -4.61
C TYR A 9 8.46 -11.84 -3.95
N TYR A 10 7.57 -12.49 -4.69
CA TYR A 10 6.28 -12.96 -4.14
C TYR A 10 6.41 -14.14 -3.18
N LYS A 11 7.57 -14.80 -3.17
CA LYS A 11 7.88 -15.92 -2.27
C LYS A 11 8.62 -15.47 -1.01
N GLN A 12 9.02 -14.20 -0.91
CA GLN A 12 9.72 -13.67 0.25
C GLN A 12 8.77 -13.51 1.44
N ASN A 13 9.30 -13.74 2.63
CA ASN A 13 8.59 -13.48 3.88
C ASN A 13 8.52 -11.96 4.18
N PHE A 14 7.54 -11.55 4.99
CA PHE A 14 7.48 -10.21 5.55
C PHE A 14 8.56 -10.00 6.64
N PRO A 15 9.03 -8.73 6.83
CA PRO A 15 8.69 -7.53 6.08
C PRO A 15 9.37 -7.48 4.71
N LYS A 16 8.67 -7.03 3.69
CA LYS A 16 9.22 -6.83 2.35
C LYS A 16 8.69 -5.53 1.74
N SER A 17 9.50 -4.87 0.92
CA SER A 17 9.12 -3.67 0.19
C SER A 17 9.42 -3.83 -1.30
N LEU A 18 8.80 -2.99 -2.11
CA LEU A 18 8.92 -3.01 -3.56
C LEU A 18 9.14 -1.58 -4.04
N GLY A 19 10.27 -1.36 -4.69
CA GLY A 19 10.64 -0.07 -5.26
C GLY A 19 10.59 -0.06 -6.78
N ARG A 20 10.74 1.11 -7.35
CA ARG A 20 10.76 1.31 -8.81
C ARG A 20 11.92 0.56 -9.47
N GLU A 21 13.03 0.39 -8.76
CA GLU A 21 14.22 -0.34 -9.21
C GLU A 21 13.85 -1.79 -9.52
N TRP A 22 13.09 -2.44 -8.65
CA TRP A 22 12.64 -3.80 -8.86
C TRP A 22 11.73 -3.93 -10.08
N ILE A 23 10.84 -2.97 -10.31
CA ILE A 23 9.98 -2.96 -11.48
C ILE A 23 10.85 -2.91 -12.76
N ASN A 24 11.89 -2.10 -12.75
CA ASN A 24 12.78 -1.94 -13.90
C ASN A 24 13.66 -3.18 -14.16
N SER A 25 14.16 -3.83 -13.09
CA SER A 25 15.10 -4.97 -13.21
C SER A 25 14.41 -6.31 -13.40
N GLU A 26 13.25 -6.53 -12.78
CA GLU A 26 12.61 -7.84 -12.72
C GLU A 26 11.31 -7.92 -13.51
N PHE A 27 10.50 -6.85 -13.45
CA PHE A 27 9.16 -6.88 -14.03
C PHE A 27 9.16 -6.54 -15.53
N TRP A 28 9.72 -5.40 -15.92
CA TRP A 28 9.74 -4.97 -17.30
C TRP A 28 10.50 -5.91 -18.26
N PRO A 29 11.60 -6.56 -17.88
CA PRO A 29 12.27 -7.50 -18.76
C PRO A 29 11.37 -8.65 -19.25
N ILE A 30 10.41 -9.09 -18.42
CA ILE A 30 9.46 -10.15 -18.80
C ILE A 30 8.64 -9.77 -20.04
N THR A 31 8.32 -8.49 -20.22
CA THR A 31 7.52 -8.04 -21.37
C THR A 31 8.26 -8.25 -22.69
N ARG A 32 9.60 -8.26 -22.68
CA ARG A 32 10.43 -8.47 -23.89
C ARG A 32 10.30 -9.86 -24.46
N ASP A 33 9.91 -10.84 -23.63
CA ASP A 33 9.68 -12.23 -24.06
C ASP A 33 8.36 -12.36 -24.84
N PHE A 34 7.55 -11.29 -24.86
CA PHE A 34 6.22 -11.26 -25.48
C PHE A 34 6.06 -10.11 -26.48
N PRO A 35 6.92 -9.96 -27.50
CA PRO A 35 6.95 -8.79 -28.37
C PRO A 35 5.68 -8.62 -29.25
N ASN A 36 4.92 -9.69 -29.45
CA ASN A 36 3.73 -9.70 -30.28
C ASN A 36 2.41 -9.51 -29.51
N VAL A 37 2.49 -9.34 -28.17
CA VAL A 37 1.31 -9.10 -27.35
C VAL A 37 0.97 -7.61 -27.41
N LYS A 38 -0.29 -7.29 -27.62
CA LYS A 38 -0.76 -5.90 -27.67
C LYS A 38 -0.63 -5.24 -26.29
N ASN A 39 -0.38 -3.93 -26.29
CA ASN A 39 -0.24 -3.18 -25.04
C ASN A 39 -1.48 -3.27 -24.14
N GLU A 40 -2.68 -3.30 -24.73
CA GLU A 40 -3.93 -3.46 -23.99
C GLU A 40 -3.97 -4.79 -23.23
N ASP A 41 -3.53 -5.88 -23.87
CA ASP A 41 -3.50 -7.21 -23.27
C ASP A 41 -2.42 -7.29 -22.17
N LEU A 42 -1.29 -6.61 -22.36
CA LEU A 42 -0.24 -6.47 -21.32
C LEU A 42 -0.77 -5.70 -20.12
N MET A 43 -1.44 -4.56 -20.33
CA MET A 43 -2.01 -3.74 -19.25
C MET A 43 -3.07 -4.52 -18.48
N LYS A 44 -3.95 -5.25 -19.16
CA LYS A 44 -4.94 -6.12 -18.53
C LYS A 44 -4.27 -7.22 -17.71
N THR A 45 -3.23 -7.85 -18.26
CA THR A 45 -2.47 -8.89 -17.55
C THR A 45 -1.79 -8.34 -16.29
N PHE A 46 -1.28 -7.10 -16.35
CA PHE A 46 -0.67 -6.45 -15.19
C PHE A 46 -1.70 -6.11 -14.12
N ALA A 47 -2.85 -5.59 -14.52
CA ALA A 47 -3.93 -5.30 -13.58
C ALA A 47 -4.43 -6.58 -12.89
N ASP A 48 -4.62 -7.66 -13.64
CA ASP A 48 -5.00 -8.97 -13.12
C ASP A 48 -3.93 -9.55 -12.17
N HIS A 49 -2.65 -9.43 -12.55
CA HIS A 49 -1.55 -9.82 -11.67
C HIS A 49 -1.54 -9.04 -10.35
N ILE A 50 -1.68 -7.71 -10.41
CA ILE A 50 -1.69 -6.84 -9.22
C ILE A 50 -2.87 -7.23 -8.31
N ALA A 51 -4.06 -7.35 -8.89
CA ALA A 51 -5.27 -7.76 -8.16
C ALA A 51 -5.10 -9.12 -7.47
N GLY A 52 -4.57 -10.10 -8.20
CA GLY A 52 -4.31 -11.43 -7.64
C GLY A 52 -3.25 -11.43 -6.53
N GLN A 53 -2.21 -10.58 -6.60
CA GLN A 53 -1.22 -10.46 -5.51
C GLN A 53 -1.79 -9.74 -4.28
N ILE A 54 -2.66 -8.75 -4.49
CA ILE A 54 -3.38 -8.08 -3.39
C ILE A 54 -4.28 -9.11 -2.69
N ALA A 55 -5.10 -9.85 -3.42
CA ALA A 55 -5.99 -10.86 -2.87
C ALA A 55 -5.23 -11.90 -2.04
N LYS A 56 -4.13 -12.46 -2.58
CA LYS A 56 -3.27 -13.40 -1.82
C LYS A 56 -2.69 -12.79 -0.55
N SER A 57 -2.31 -11.51 -0.58
CA SER A 57 -1.79 -10.82 0.60
C SER A 57 -2.88 -10.64 1.67
N ILE A 58 -4.11 -10.37 1.25
CA ILE A 58 -5.27 -10.29 2.14
C ILE A 58 -5.52 -11.65 2.81
N ASP A 59 -5.50 -12.74 2.03
CA ASP A 59 -5.71 -14.09 2.57
C ASP A 59 -4.63 -14.45 3.61
N LEU A 60 -3.38 -14.16 3.32
CA LEU A 60 -2.25 -14.40 4.23
C LEU A 60 -2.35 -13.60 5.54
N LEU A 61 -2.77 -12.34 5.46
CA LEU A 61 -2.90 -11.45 6.61
C LEU A 61 -4.18 -11.73 7.40
N SER A 62 -5.15 -12.34 6.76
CA SER A 62 -6.49 -12.50 7.31
C SER A 62 -6.60 -13.61 8.33
N GLY A 63 -5.77 -14.64 8.25
CA GLY A 63 -5.81 -15.77 9.19
C GLY A 63 -7.24 -16.24 9.47
N ASN A 64 -7.56 -16.39 10.76
CA ASN A 64 -8.90 -16.75 11.27
C ASN A 64 -9.79 -15.52 11.55
N ALA A 65 -9.54 -14.37 10.93
CA ALA A 65 -10.40 -13.20 11.10
C ALA A 65 -11.79 -13.45 10.48
N GLY A 66 -12.84 -13.24 11.27
CA GLY A 66 -14.23 -13.58 10.93
C GLY A 66 -14.81 -12.84 9.72
N GLU A 67 -16.07 -13.18 9.41
CA GLU A 67 -16.86 -12.58 8.32
C GLU A 67 -16.98 -11.04 8.43
N GLY A 68 -17.26 -10.37 7.31
CA GLY A 68 -17.55 -8.92 7.26
C GLY A 68 -16.34 -8.01 7.14
N ARG A 69 -15.18 -8.53 6.75
CA ARG A 69 -13.98 -7.71 6.49
C ARG A 69 -14.14 -6.84 5.25
N LYS A 70 -13.54 -5.64 5.34
CA LYS A 70 -13.58 -4.66 4.27
C LYS A 70 -12.17 -4.17 3.98
N MET A 71 -11.89 -3.90 2.71
CA MET A 71 -10.65 -3.27 2.27
C MET A 71 -10.94 -1.87 1.74
N LEU A 72 -10.33 -0.87 2.36
CA LEU A 72 -10.38 0.50 1.87
C LEU A 72 -9.24 0.74 0.87
N VAL A 73 -9.58 1.12 -0.35
CA VAL A 73 -8.61 1.47 -1.40
C VAL A 73 -8.54 2.98 -1.55
N THR A 74 -7.33 3.52 -1.49
CA THR A 74 -7.06 4.96 -1.62
C THR A 74 -5.85 5.22 -2.52
N GLY A 75 -5.60 6.50 -2.85
CA GLY A 75 -4.53 6.90 -3.77
C GLY A 75 -4.95 6.73 -5.24
N GLY A 76 -4.08 7.09 -6.17
CA GLY A 76 -4.40 7.14 -7.61
C GLY A 76 -4.93 5.84 -8.21
N GLY A 77 -4.53 4.68 -7.64
CA GLY A 77 -5.05 3.37 -8.07
C GLY A 77 -6.55 3.18 -7.81
N ALA A 78 -7.14 3.91 -6.87
CA ALA A 78 -8.56 3.87 -6.56
C ALA A 78 -9.45 4.36 -7.72
N TYR A 79 -8.89 5.18 -8.62
CA TYR A 79 -9.58 5.65 -9.83
C TYR A 79 -9.51 4.66 -10.99
N ASN A 80 -8.78 3.57 -10.86
CA ASN A 80 -8.71 2.53 -11.88
C ASN A 80 -9.82 1.50 -11.64
N GLU A 81 -11.00 1.76 -12.23
CA GLU A 81 -12.18 0.91 -12.08
C GLU A 81 -11.90 -0.55 -12.42
N THR A 82 -11.17 -0.82 -13.51
CA THR A 82 -10.78 -2.18 -13.90
C THR A 82 -9.97 -2.89 -12.82
N LEU A 83 -9.02 -2.18 -12.19
CA LEU A 83 -8.22 -2.74 -11.10
C LEU A 83 -9.10 -3.05 -9.88
N ILE A 84 -10.01 -2.15 -9.52
CA ILE A 84 -10.93 -2.34 -8.39
C ILE A 84 -11.83 -3.54 -8.62
N GLU A 85 -12.43 -3.66 -9.81
CA GLU A 85 -13.26 -4.81 -10.20
C GLU A 85 -12.47 -6.14 -10.12
N LEU A 86 -11.23 -6.15 -10.63
CA LEU A 86 -10.37 -7.32 -10.56
C LEU A 86 -10.02 -7.70 -9.10
N ILE A 87 -9.71 -6.72 -8.24
CA ILE A 87 -9.46 -6.99 -6.81
C ILE A 87 -10.71 -7.59 -6.16
N GLN A 88 -11.89 -7.03 -6.43
CA GLN A 88 -13.14 -7.57 -5.90
C GLN A 88 -13.42 -8.99 -6.42
N THR A 89 -13.06 -9.29 -7.67
CA THR A 89 -13.23 -10.62 -8.28
C THR A 89 -12.28 -11.66 -7.67
N HIS A 90 -11.07 -11.24 -7.32
CA HIS A 90 -10.03 -12.12 -6.75
C HIS A 90 -10.13 -12.30 -5.23
N SER A 91 -10.94 -11.52 -4.52
CA SER A 91 -11.03 -11.53 -3.06
C SER A 91 -12.46 -11.69 -2.56
N ASP A 92 -12.62 -12.38 -1.43
CA ASP A 92 -13.90 -12.59 -0.75
C ASP A 92 -14.27 -11.46 0.23
N ILE A 93 -13.52 -10.34 0.21
CA ILE A 93 -13.80 -9.19 1.06
C ILE A 93 -14.44 -8.05 0.28
N GLU A 94 -15.23 -7.24 0.96
CA GLU A 94 -15.82 -6.04 0.38
C GLU A 94 -14.73 -4.98 0.10
N VAL A 95 -14.58 -4.58 -1.17
CA VAL A 95 -13.65 -3.53 -1.59
C VAL A 95 -14.39 -2.19 -1.57
N ILE A 96 -13.89 -1.24 -0.77
CA ILE A 96 -14.48 0.08 -0.62
C ILE A 96 -13.54 1.14 -1.19
N VAL A 97 -14.05 1.95 -2.11
CA VAL A 97 -13.41 3.19 -2.54
C VAL A 97 -14.14 4.35 -1.86
N PRO A 98 -13.44 5.26 -1.15
CA PRO A 98 -14.07 6.41 -0.52
C PRO A 98 -14.84 7.25 -1.54
N GLN A 99 -16.03 7.71 -1.17
CA GLN A 99 -16.77 8.67 -1.98
C GLN A 99 -16.17 10.08 -1.92
N ASP A 100 -15.51 10.40 -0.81
CA ASP A 100 -14.80 11.66 -0.64
C ASP A 100 -13.43 11.60 -1.32
N SER A 101 -13.28 12.33 -2.41
CA SER A 101 -12.03 12.43 -3.17
C SER A 101 -10.88 12.99 -2.33
N LEU A 102 -11.14 13.78 -1.29
CA LEU A 102 -10.10 14.29 -0.40
C LEU A 102 -9.36 13.17 0.32
N LEU A 103 -10.06 12.08 0.71
CA LEU A 103 -9.42 10.91 1.31
C LEU A 103 -8.54 10.13 0.31
N ILE A 104 -8.88 10.19 -0.97
CA ILE A 104 -8.09 9.55 -2.02
C ILE A 104 -6.84 10.39 -2.34
N GLU A 105 -7.01 11.69 -2.50
CA GLU A 105 -5.96 12.59 -2.99
C GLU A 105 -5.00 13.06 -1.90
N TYR A 106 -5.51 13.31 -0.69
CA TYR A 106 -4.76 13.93 0.41
C TYR A 106 -4.45 12.99 1.57
N LYS A 107 -4.62 11.68 1.38
CA LYS A 107 -4.30 10.67 2.43
C LYS A 107 -2.90 10.85 3.00
N GLU A 108 -1.90 11.06 2.14
CA GLU A 108 -0.52 11.22 2.60
C GLU A 108 -0.34 12.50 3.41
N ALA A 109 -0.94 13.62 2.96
CA ALA A 109 -0.92 14.87 3.71
C ALA A 109 -1.56 14.71 5.10
N LEU A 110 -2.70 14.01 5.18
CA LEU A 110 -3.35 13.69 6.45
C LEU A 110 -2.47 12.85 7.37
N LEU A 111 -1.82 11.81 6.82
CA LEU A 111 -0.90 10.98 7.59
C LEU A 111 0.30 11.78 8.11
N PHE A 112 0.93 12.62 7.29
CA PHE A 112 2.04 13.46 7.73
C PHE A 112 1.62 14.50 8.76
N ALA A 113 0.44 15.10 8.62
CA ALA A 113 -0.11 15.99 9.63
C ALA A 113 -0.30 15.27 10.96
N TYR A 114 -0.86 14.06 10.95
CA TYR A 114 -1.03 13.23 12.15
C TYR A 114 0.32 12.85 12.78
N LEU A 115 1.31 12.42 11.98
CA LEU A 115 2.67 12.12 12.48
C LEU A 115 3.33 13.37 13.08
N GLY A 116 3.08 14.55 12.50
CA GLY A 116 3.51 15.83 13.04
C GLY A 116 2.88 16.15 14.40
N CYS A 117 1.58 15.91 14.55
CA CYS A 117 0.88 16.05 15.84
C CYS A 117 1.46 15.12 16.90
N LEU A 118 1.69 13.84 16.58
CA LEU A 118 2.35 12.90 17.48
C LEU A 118 3.73 13.40 17.90
N ARG A 119 4.52 13.92 16.94
CA ARG A 119 5.85 14.47 17.23
C ARG A 119 5.80 15.65 18.19
N ILE A 120 4.88 16.60 17.99
CA ILE A 120 4.70 17.77 18.86
C ILE A 120 4.24 17.33 20.26
N SER A 121 3.40 16.31 20.34
CA SER A 121 2.88 15.73 21.59
C SER A 121 3.90 14.81 22.30
N ASN A 122 5.11 14.66 21.75
CA ASN A 122 6.15 13.75 22.27
C ASN A 122 5.70 12.29 22.36
N LEU A 123 4.88 11.87 21.39
CA LEU A 123 4.41 10.49 21.23
C LEU A 123 5.17 9.79 20.11
N ASN A 124 5.25 8.44 20.18
CA ASN A 124 5.89 7.64 19.13
C ASN A 124 5.18 7.84 17.80
N ASN A 125 5.93 8.26 16.79
CA ASN A 125 5.46 8.44 15.43
C ASN A 125 6.23 7.58 14.40
N CYS A 126 7.22 6.81 14.85
CA CYS A 126 7.96 5.84 14.07
C CYS A 126 7.83 4.46 14.71
N LEU A 127 7.00 3.60 14.11
CA LEU A 127 6.76 2.26 14.62
C LEU A 127 7.83 1.28 14.13
N GLY A 128 8.41 0.51 15.04
CA GLY A 128 9.39 -0.54 14.71
C GLY A 128 8.81 -1.59 13.77
N SER A 129 7.54 -1.95 13.94
CA SER A 129 6.84 -2.91 13.08
C SER A 129 6.70 -2.45 11.62
N ALA A 130 6.66 -1.15 11.37
CA ALA A 130 6.55 -0.57 10.03
C ALA A 130 7.91 -0.24 9.41
N THR A 131 8.87 0.19 10.24
CA THR A 131 10.17 0.70 9.78
C THR A 131 11.29 -0.34 9.82
N GLY A 132 11.08 -1.45 10.54
CA GLY A 132 12.14 -2.41 10.85
C GLY A 132 13.10 -1.94 11.96
N ALA A 133 12.82 -0.81 12.61
CA ALA A 133 13.59 -0.34 13.76
C ALA A 133 13.44 -1.29 14.95
N LYS A 134 14.48 -1.35 15.80
CA LYS A 134 14.49 -2.22 16.97
C LYS A 134 13.37 -1.89 17.97
N ASN A 135 13.04 -0.61 18.10
CA ASN A 135 11.99 -0.11 18.99
C ASN A 135 11.21 1.02 18.31
N ASP A 136 9.97 1.24 18.76
CA ASP A 136 9.22 2.43 18.42
C ASP A 136 9.96 3.67 18.93
N ASN A 137 9.93 4.75 18.15
CA ASN A 137 10.65 5.96 18.50
C ASN A 137 9.92 7.22 18.02
N ILE A 138 10.44 8.37 18.49
CA ILE A 138 9.97 9.68 18.10
C ILE A 138 10.93 10.25 17.06
N GLY A 139 10.52 10.26 15.79
CA GLY A 139 11.29 10.79 14.67
C GLY A 139 10.98 12.25 14.35
N GLY A 140 11.89 12.85 13.58
CA GLY A 140 11.77 14.23 13.12
C GLY A 140 12.37 15.26 14.07
N ALA A 141 12.85 16.38 13.50
CA ALA A 141 13.36 17.54 14.24
C ALA A 141 12.28 18.62 14.33
N LEU A 142 12.18 19.29 15.49
CA LEU A 142 11.34 20.45 15.69
C LEU A 142 12.23 21.70 15.83
N TYR A 143 11.86 22.75 15.10
CA TYR A 143 12.54 24.05 15.17
C TYR A 143 11.51 25.12 15.52
N GLY A 144 11.70 25.80 16.65
CA GLY A 144 10.81 26.83 17.14
C GLY A 144 10.26 26.54 18.54
N ASP A 145 9.41 27.44 19.04
CA ASP A 145 8.74 27.31 20.34
C ASP A 145 7.35 26.68 20.17
N PHE A 146 7.20 25.44 20.61
CA PHE A 146 5.96 24.67 20.57
C PHE A 146 5.25 24.58 21.92
N SER A 147 5.74 25.28 22.93
CA SER A 147 5.20 25.22 24.32
C SER A 147 3.71 25.56 24.40
N LYS A 148 3.22 26.43 23.51
CA LYS A 148 1.80 26.85 23.46
C LYS A 148 0.89 25.83 22.81
N ILE A 149 1.43 24.89 22.00
CA ILE A 149 0.64 23.91 21.26
C ILE A 149 0.40 22.65 22.10
N THR A 150 1.39 22.24 22.89
CA THR A 150 1.35 21.02 23.71
C THR A 150 0.27 21.05 24.80
N ASN A 151 -0.22 22.23 25.20
CA ASN A 151 -1.25 22.38 26.20
C ASN A 151 -2.69 22.22 25.68
N HIS A 152 -2.88 21.99 24.36
CA HIS A 152 -4.20 21.91 23.73
C HIS A 152 -4.45 20.61 22.95
N VAL A 153 -3.50 19.68 22.94
CA VAL A 153 -3.55 18.46 22.09
C VAL A 153 -3.79 17.16 22.90
N LEU A 154 -3.97 17.28 24.21
CA LEU A 154 -4.36 16.15 25.10
C LEU A 154 -5.73 16.37 25.69
#